data_80f3c58b3d91efd463fe98788d3c0688
#
_entry.id   80f3c58b3d91efd463fe98788d3c0688
#
_cell.length_a   1.000
_cell.length_b   1.000
_cell.length_c   1.000
_cell.angle_alpha   90.00
_cell.angle_beta   90.00
_cell.angle_gamma   90.00
#
_symmetry.space_group_name_H-M   'P 1'
#
loop_
_entity.id
_entity.type
_entity.pdbx_description
1 polymer ?
#
loop_
_entity_poly.entity_id
_entity_poly.type
_entity_poly.pdbx_seq_one_letter_code
_entity_poly.pdbx_strand_id
1 'polypeptide(L)'
;MVKKRKPRIRLNRKPIQRKPTLPRLVNHQAPLVSIIIPAMNERATLAGVLREAGRVHPYSETIVVVNGSTDGTAELAKACGARVLGTPEPLGHDVGRRVGAEAARGQALLFVDADMIIPARELRPYVKAVLAGVDVALNGYSGPASRKEAHPVVLAKHVLNGLLQRSDLRGASLTAVPHAMSRKAVETVGPDALEVPPLALARAVRLGLNVQAVHTVPVGKLNPARGWVRNKGRRVDPLTALVAGDHLEAIHWLLRQQGPRGGYGDLGRQRGKVR
;
A
#
# COMPACT_ATOMS: atom_id res chain seq x y z
N MET A 1 -71.46 -21.31 -22.53
CA MET A 1 -70.75 -20.04 -22.76
C MET A 1 -69.48 -19.98 -21.95
N VAL A 2 -68.31 -20.18 -22.56
CA VAL A 2 -67.00 -20.17 -21.86
C VAL A 2 -66.37 -18.77 -22.02
N LYS A 3 -66.19 -18.03 -20.91
CA LYS A 3 -65.57 -16.70 -20.95
C LYS A 3 -64.06 -16.83 -21.13
N LYS A 4 -63.52 -16.45 -22.28
CA LYS A 4 -62.08 -16.32 -22.55
C LYS A 4 -61.48 -15.20 -21.69
N ARG A 5 -60.54 -15.54 -20.78
CA ARG A 5 -59.73 -14.57 -20.02
C ARG A 5 -58.66 -13.95 -20.95
N LYS A 6 -58.61 -12.61 -21.04
CA LYS A 6 -57.58 -11.87 -21.76
C LYS A 6 -56.20 -12.04 -21.06
N PRO A 7 -55.09 -12.20 -21.82
CA PRO A 7 -53.76 -12.30 -21.24
C PRO A 7 -53.34 -10.97 -20.59
N ARG A 8 -52.83 -11.03 -19.34
CA ARG A 8 -52.23 -9.89 -18.66
C ARG A 8 -50.83 -9.60 -19.25
N ILE A 9 -50.67 -8.46 -19.92
CA ILE A 9 -49.38 -7.96 -20.36
C ILE A 9 -48.53 -7.66 -19.16
N ARG A 10 -47.45 -8.43 -18.87
CA ARG A 10 -46.41 -8.10 -17.90
C ARG A 10 -45.55 -7.02 -18.53
N LEU A 11 -45.72 -5.78 -18.06
CA LEU A 11 -44.78 -4.71 -18.34
C LEU A 11 -43.44 -5.03 -17.68
N ASN A 12 -42.46 -5.40 -18.48
CA ASN A 12 -41.08 -5.64 -18.08
C ASN A 12 -40.45 -4.28 -17.77
N ARG A 13 -40.62 -3.77 -16.54
CA ARG A 13 -39.96 -2.55 -16.08
C ARG A 13 -38.47 -2.88 -15.97
N LYS A 14 -37.64 -2.33 -16.87
CA LYS A 14 -36.18 -2.33 -16.73
C LYS A 14 -35.82 -1.77 -15.34
N PRO A 15 -34.94 -2.42 -14.58
CA PRO A 15 -34.52 -1.89 -13.29
C PRO A 15 -33.92 -0.50 -13.50
N ILE A 16 -34.42 0.49 -12.76
CA ILE A 16 -33.87 1.85 -12.74
C ILE A 16 -32.45 1.71 -12.19
N GLN A 17 -31.45 1.83 -13.05
CA GLN A 17 -30.04 1.93 -12.63
C GLN A 17 -29.88 3.27 -11.88
N ARG A 18 -29.98 3.21 -10.55
CA ARG A 18 -29.61 4.36 -9.71
C ARG A 18 -28.15 4.65 -9.95
N LYS A 19 -27.82 5.87 -10.43
CA LYS A 19 -26.42 6.32 -10.47
C LYS A 19 -25.82 6.11 -9.09
N PRO A 20 -24.65 5.49 -8.97
CA PRO A 20 -24.02 5.28 -7.67
C PRO A 20 -23.80 6.65 -7.01
N THR A 21 -24.37 6.85 -5.83
CA THR A 21 -24.14 8.05 -5.03
C THR A 21 -22.70 8.10 -4.59
N LEU A 22 -22.07 9.28 -4.69
CA LEU A 22 -20.72 9.49 -4.17
C LEU A 22 -20.69 9.21 -2.66
N PRO A 23 -19.61 8.61 -2.14
CA PRO A 23 -19.43 8.47 -0.70
C PRO A 23 -19.32 9.86 -0.07
N ARG A 24 -19.81 10.00 1.16
CA ARG A 24 -19.71 11.23 1.94
C ARG A 24 -18.84 10.93 3.15
N LEU A 25 -17.57 11.30 3.07
CA LEU A 25 -16.62 11.18 4.16
C LEU A 25 -16.83 12.30 5.18
N VAL A 26 -16.69 11.97 6.45
CA VAL A 26 -16.64 12.94 7.54
C VAL A 26 -15.31 12.72 8.25
N ASN A 27 -14.37 13.65 8.07
CA ASN A 27 -13.10 13.61 8.77
C ASN A 27 -13.29 14.04 10.22
N HIS A 28 -12.86 13.17 11.16
CA HIS A 28 -12.95 13.47 12.58
C HIS A 28 -11.99 14.60 12.96
N GLN A 29 -12.38 15.48 13.90
CA GLN A 29 -11.54 16.61 14.32
C GLN A 29 -10.27 16.15 15.07
N ALA A 30 -10.40 15.12 15.92
CA ALA A 30 -9.31 14.46 16.61
C ALA A 30 -9.24 12.98 16.19
N PRO A 31 -8.66 12.65 15.01
CA PRO A 31 -8.66 11.30 14.49
C PRO A 31 -7.70 10.38 15.27
N LEU A 32 -8.13 9.14 15.50
CA LEU A 32 -7.24 8.07 15.93
C LEU A 32 -6.54 7.42 14.74
N VAL A 33 -7.18 7.45 13.57
CA VAL A 33 -6.70 6.80 12.35
C VAL A 33 -6.61 7.80 11.22
N SER A 34 -5.48 7.86 10.53
CA SER A 34 -5.33 8.59 9.27
C SER A 34 -5.21 7.58 8.13
N ILE A 35 -6.09 7.66 7.14
CA ILE A 35 -6.05 6.82 5.96
C ILE A 35 -5.42 7.64 4.83
N ILE A 36 -4.27 7.19 4.34
CA ILE A 36 -3.44 7.89 3.36
C ILE A 36 -3.57 7.18 2.02
N ILE A 37 -3.98 7.93 1.01
CA ILE A 37 -4.30 7.42 -0.33
C ILE A 37 -3.56 8.27 -1.37
N PRO A 38 -2.34 7.87 -1.77
CA PRO A 38 -1.70 8.46 -2.95
C PRO A 38 -2.53 8.15 -4.20
N ALA A 39 -2.72 9.15 -5.06
CA ALA A 39 -3.53 9.01 -6.26
C ALA A 39 -2.92 9.79 -7.43
N MET A 40 -2.82 9.15 -8.59
CA MET A 40 -2.42 9.76 -9.86
C MET A 40 -3.31 9.24 -10.98
N ASN A 41 -4.25 10.08 -11.46
CA ASN A 41 -5.21 9.73 -12.50
C ASN A 41 -6.07 8.48 -12.16
N GLU A 42 -6.70 8.50 -10.96
CA GLU A 42 -7.47 7.37 -10.41
C GLU A 42 -8.97 7.69 -10.24
N ARG A 43 -9.49 8.64 -11.01
CA ARG A 43 -10.90 9.05 -10.94
C ARG A 43 -11.89 7.87 -11.04
N ALA A 44 -11.54 6.85 -11.81
CA ALA A 44 -12.44 5.72 -12.05
C ALA A 44 -12.64 4.83 -10.80
N THR A 45 -11.62 4.65 -9.98
CA THR A 45 -11.59 3.74 -8.83
C THR A 45 -11.78 4.47 -7.51
N LEU A 46 -11.32 5.72 -7.41
CA LEU A 46 -11.20 6.48 -6.17
C LEU A 46 -12.50 6.55 -5.35
N ALA A 47 -13.68 6.74 -5.97
CA ALA A 47 -14.94 6.78 -5.23
C ALA A 47 -15.25 5.47 -4.49
N GLY A 48 -14.87 4.32 -5.07
CA GLY A 48 -14.96 3.01 -4.44
C GLY A 48 -14.00 2.88 -3.26
N VAL A 49 -12.75 3.30 -3.44
CA VAL A 49 -11.71 3.29 -2.40
C VAL A 49 -12.13 4.16 -1.23
N LEU A 50 -12.58 5.38 -1.47
CA LEU A 50 -13.04 6.32 -0.45
C LEU A 50 -14.25 5.79 0.34
N ARG A 51 -15.18 5.08 -0.33
CA ARG A 51 -16.32 4.44 0.34
C ARG A 51 -15.86 3.41 1.35
N GLU A 52 -14.88 2.60 1.01
CA GLU A 52 -14.35 1.59 1.93
C GLU A 52 -13.45 2.22 3.01
N ALA A 53 -12.64 3.21 2.67
CA ALA A 53 -11.84 3.96 3.63
C ALA A 53 -12.70 4.58 4.75
N GLY A 54 -13.79 5.26 4.41
CA GLY A 54 -14.70 5.86 5.40
C GLY A 54 -15.40 4.88 6.34
N ARG A 55 -15.28 3.57 6.09
CA ARG A 55 -15.85 2.51 6.93
C ARG A 55 -14.82 1.80 7.82
N VAL A 56 -13.55 2.23 7.75
CA VAL A 56 -12.47 1.55 8.50
C VAL A 56 -12.59 1.81 9.99
N HIS A 57 -12.73 3.08 10.40
CA HIS A 57 -12.80 3.48 11.81
C HIS A 57 -13.64 4.74 11.99
N PRO A 58 -14.50 4.83 13.05
CA PRO A 58 -15.36 6.01 13.26
C PRO A 58 -14.58 7.29 13.54
N TYR A 59 -13.44 7.21 14.25
CA TYR A 59 -12.55 8.33 14.53
C TYR A 59 -11.42 8.38 13.50
N SER A 60 -11.75 8.59 12.23
CA SER A 60 -10.75 8.63 11.14
C SER A 60 -10.78 9.93 10.37
N GLU A 61 -9.65 10.25 9.75
CA GLU A 61 -9.54 11.17 8.64
C GLU A 61 -9.05 10.41 7.39
N THR A 62 -9.47 10.87 6.23
CA THR A 62 -9.00 10.33 4.94
C THR A 62 -8.28 11.43 4.19
N ILE A 63 -7.02 11.17 3.87
CA ILE A 63 -6.12 12.09 3.16
C ILE A 63 -5.85 11.49 1.78
N VAL A 64 -6.23 12.22 0.73
CA VAL A 64 -5.88 11.88 -0.64
C VAL A 64 -4.73 12.78 -1.08
N VAL A 65 -3.60 12.18 -1.42
CA VAL A 65 -2.44 12.90 -1.96
C VAL A 65 -2.47 12.80 -3.48
N VAL A 66 -2.90 13.88 -4.13
CA VAL A 66 -3.03 13.95 -5.59
C VAL A 66 -1.69 14.36 -6.20
N ASN A 67 -1.10 13.44 -6.94
CA ASN A 67 0.26 13.53 -7.47
C ASN A 67 0.22 13.79 -8.99
N GLY A 68 0.07 15.04 -9.40
CA GLY A 68 0.06 15.44 -10.81
C GLY A 68 -1.13 14.91 -11.62
N SER A 69 -2.32 14.74 -11.02
CA SER A 69 -3.50 14.22 -11.72
C SER A 69 -4.16 15.28 -12.59
N THR A 70 -4.62 14.88 -13.79
CA THR A 70 -5.27 15.74 -14.80
C THR A 70 -6.69 15.28 -15.18
N ASP A 71 -7.17 14.17 -14.58
CA ASP A 71 -8.43 13.50 -14.96
C ASP A 71 -9.64 13.88 -14.09
N GLY A 72 -9.49 14.83 -13.16
CA GLY A 72 -10.50 15.21 -12.18
C GLY A 72 -10.49 14.35 -10.91
N THR A 73 -9.40 13.63 -10.64
CA THR A 73 -9.19 12.88 -9.38
C THR A 73 -9.29 13.79 -8.15
N ALA A 74 -8.70 14.99 -8.19
CA ALA A 74 -8.71 15.95 -7.09
C ALA A 74 -10.12 16.46 -6.75
N GLU A 75 -10.88 16.84 -7.79
CA GLU A 75 -12.26 17.34 -7.67
C GLU A 75 -13.16 16.24 -7.09
N LEU A 76 -12.99 14.99 -7.54
CA LEU A 76 -13.75 13.87 -7.02
C LEU A 76 -13.44 13.62 -5.54
N ALA A 77 -12.17 13.65 -5.14
CA ALA A 77 -11.76 13.46 -3.75
C ALA A 77 -12.38 14.53 -2.83
N LYS A 78 -12.31 15.82 -3.25
CA LYS A 78 -12.95 16.95 -2.55
C LYS A 78 -14.45 16.77 -2.44
N ALA A 79 -15.13 16.42 -3.54
CA ALA A 79 -16.58 16.19 -3.58
C ALA A 79 -17.02 15.04 -2.65
N CYS A 80 -16.16 14.06 -2.42
CA CYS A 80 -16.38 12.98 -1.46
C CYS A 80 -16.08 13.37 -0.01
N GLY A 81 -15.54 14.57 0.28
CA GLY A 81 -15.21 15.04 1.63
C GLY A 81 -13.85 14.59 2.14
N ALA A 82 -12.95 14.09 1.29
CA ALA A 82 -11.59 13.79 1.67
C ALA A 82 -10.77 15.08 1.89
N ARG A 83 -9.78 15.01 2.79
CA ARG A 83 -8.74 16.05 2.88
C ARG A 83 -7.77 15.84 1.72
N VAL A 84 -7.72 16.81 0.81
CA VAL A 84 -6.91 16.70 -0.41
C VAL A 84 -5.63 17.52 -0.25
N LEU A 85 -4.50 16.84 -0.45
CA LEU A 85 -3.19 17.45 -0.65
C LEU A 85 -2.83 17.21 -2.11
N GLY A 86 -2.24 18.18 -2.77
CA GLY A 86 -1.94 18.02 -4.19
C GLY A 86 -0.73 18.80 -4.62
N THR A 87 -0.06 18.27 -5.62
CA THR A 87 0.98 18.93 -6.39
C THR A 87 0.56 18.95 -7.85
N PRO A 88 0.77 20.07 -8.57
CA PRO A 88 0.47 20.14 -9.99
C PRO A 88 1.37 19.20 -10.81
N GLU A 89 2.60 18.97 -10.34
CA GLU A 89 3.59 18.11 -11.00
C GLU A 89 3.69 16.75 -10.30
N PRO A 90 3.97 15.66 -11.07
CA PRO A 90 4.22 14.35 -10.50
C PRO A 90 5.47 14.35 -9.62
N LEU A 91 5.33 13.96 -8.35
CA LEU A 91 6.43 13.82 -7.39
C LEU A 91 7.20 12.50 -7.53
N GLY A 92 6.68 11.56 -8.31
CA GLY A 92 7.22 10.21 -8.42
C GLY A 92 6.45 9.17 -7.59
N HIS A 93 6.91 7.93 -7.68
CA HIS A 93 6.31 6.80 -6.97
C HIS A 93 6.62 6.91 -5.47
N ASP A 94 5.67 6.51 -4.64
CA ASP A 94 5.75 6.47 -3.16
C ASP A 94 5.92 7.83 -2.43
N VAL A 95 6.34 8.93 -3.08
CA VAL A 95 6.49 10.25 -2.44
C VAL A 95 5.18 10.74 -1.80
N GLY A 96 4.05 10.42 -2.42
CA GLY A 96 2.73 10.71 -1.86
C GLY A 96 2.46 10.06 -0.50
N ARG A 97 3.12 8.96 -0.16
CA ARG A 97 3.03 8.33 1.17
C ARG A 97 3.69 9.19 2.24
N ARG A 98 4.87 9.75 1.96
CA ARG A 98 5.54 10.72 2.84
C ARG A 98 4.66 11.94 3.07
N VAL A 99 4.22 12.61 2.01
CA VAL A 99 3.39 13.83 2.10
C VAL A 99 2.14 13.58 2.93
N GLY A 100 1.47 12.44 2.71
CA GLY A 100 0.29 12.05 3.49
C GLY A 100 0.60 11.75 4.95
N ALA A 101 1.72 11.10 5.24
CA ALA A 101 2.14 10.76 6.59
C ALA A 101 2.51 12.00 7.42
N GLU A 102 3.22 12.96 6.83
CA GLU A 102 3.57 14.24 7.45
C GLU A 102 2.32 15.07 7.79
N ALA A 103 1.31 15.03 6.94
CA ALA A 103 0.04 15.75 7.15
C ALA A 103 -0.95 15.01 8.07
N ALA A 104 -0.75 13.73 8.31
CA ALA A 104 -1.63 12.88 9.12
C ALA A 104 -1.64 13.32 10.59
N ARG A 105 -2.80 13.17 11.27
CA ARG A 105 -2.98 13.53 12.68
C ARG A 105 -3.27 12.32 13.58
N GLY A 106 -3.64 11.18 12.98
CA GLY A 106 -3.98 9.95 13.70
C GLY A 106 -2.79 9.28 14.35
N GLN A 107 -3.05 8.41 15.33
CA GLN A 107 -2.05 7.56 15.97
C GLN A 107 -1.68 6.35 15.09
N ALA A 108 -2.63 5.82 14.35
CA ALA A 108 -2.44 4.77 13.36
C ALA A 108 -2.57 5.36 11.95
N LEU A 109 -1.58 5.15 11.10
CA LEU A 109 -1.53 5.58 9.71
C LEU A 109 -1.74 4.34 8.82
N LEU A 110 -2.85 4.28 8.11
CA LEU A 110 -3.17 3.21 7.16
C LEU A 110 -2.90 3.69 5.74
N PHE A 111 -2.08 2.95 5.01
CA PHE A 111 -1.72 3.23 3.61
C PHE A 111 -2.48 2.29 2.68
N VAL A 112 -3.16 2.85 1.69
CA VAL A 112 -3.88 2.14 0.63
C VAL A 112 -3.69 2.85 -0.70
N ASP A 113 -3.68 2.09 -1.81
CA ASP A 113 -3.57 2.68 -3.15
C ASP A 113 -4.95 3.05 -3.71
N ALA A 114 -4.99 4.07 -4.57
CA ALA A 114 -6.25 4.57 -5.14
C ALA A 114 -6.79 3.69 -6.28
N ASP A 115 -6.00 2.75 -6.81
CA ASP A 115 -6.33 1.89 -7.95
C ASP A 115 -7.02 0.57 -7.56
N MET A 116 -7.12 0.26 -6.26
CA MET A 116 -7.68 -0.99 -5.76
C MET A 116 -8.75 -0.77 -4.69
N ILE A 117 -9.95 -1.28 -4.93
CA ILE A 117 -11.03 -1.23 -3.94
C ILE A 117 -10.88 -2.42 -2.99
N ILE A 118 -10.33 -2.17 -1.80
CA ILE A 118 -10.17 -3.16 -0.73
C ILE A 118 -11.30 -2.96 0.28
N PRO A 119 -12.13 -3.99 0.55
CA PRO A 119 -13.22 -3.86 1.52
C PRO A 119 -12.71 -3.44 2.91
N ALA A 120 -13.45 -2.59 3.60
CA ALA A 120 -13.08 -2.10 4.93
C ALA A 120 -12.81 -3.22 5.95
N ARG A 121 -13.50 -4.36 5.84
CA ARG A 121 -13.27 -5.53 6.69
C ARG A 121 -11.86 -6.09 6.56
N GLU A 122 -11.24 -5.98 5.37
CA GLU A 122 -9.86 -6.40 5.09
C GLU A 122 -8.81 -5.34 5.53
N LEU A 123 -9.23 -4.08 5.67
CA LEU A 123 -8.39 -2.98 6.12
C LEU A 123 -8.30 -2.86 7.65
N ARG A 124 -9.41 -3.16 8.34
CA ARG A 124 -9.51 -3.05 9.80
C ARG A 124 -8.45 -3.83 10.59
N PRO A 125 -8.02 -5.05 10.20
CA PRO A 125 -7.00 -5.80 10.93
C PRO A 125 -5.69 -5.04 11.10
N TYR A 126 -5.25 -4.27 10.10
CA TYR A 126 -4.02 -3.48 10.16
C TYR A 126 -4.12 -2.36 11.19
N VAL A 127 -5.21 -1.60 11.15
CA VAL A 127 -5.48 -0.52 12.11
C VAL A 127 -5.60 -1.08 13.53
N LYS A 128 -6.36 -2.18 13.70
CA LYS A 128 -6.53 -2.84 15.00
C LYS A 128 -5.19 -3.28 15.58
N ALA A 129 -4.31 -3.86 14.77
CA ALA A 129 -2.99 -4.30 15.20
C ALA A 129 -2.12 -3.12 15.68
N VAL A 130 -2.12 -2.00 14.93
CA VAL A 130 -1.37 -0.80 15.33
C VAL A 130 -1.90 -0.21 16.62
N LEU A 131 -3.23 -0.07 16.77
CA LEU A 131 -3.84 0.43 18.01
C LEU A 131 -3.64 -0.53 19.20
N ALA A 132 -3.31 -1.81 18.94
CA ALA A 132 -2.95 -2.81 19.94
C ALA A 132 -1.43 -2.89 20.22
N GLY A 133 -0.60 -1.98 19.69
CA GLY A 133 0.83 -1.90 20.01
C GLY A 133 1.78 -2.50 18.97
N VAL A 134 1.31 -2.90 17.78
CA VAL A 134 2.18 -3.20 16.65
C VAL A 134 2.65 -1.88 16.04
N ASP A 135 3.97 -1.71 15.85
CA ASP A 135 4.51 -0.48 15.25
C ASP A 135 4.36 -0.46 13.74
N VAL A 136 4.56 -1.61 13.07
CA VAL A 136 4.41 -1.77 11.62
C VAL A 136 3.62 -3.04 11.32
N ALA A 137 2.40 -2.87 10.85
CA ALA A 137 1.47 -3.93 10.48
C ALA A 137 1.51 -4.15 8.96
N LEU A 138 2.13 -5.24 8.51
CA LEU A 138 2.36 -5.55 7.10
C LEU A 138 1.25 -6.44 6.51
N ASN A 139 1.03 -6.28 5.21
CA ASN A 139 0.32 -7.27 4.40
C ASN A 139 1.20 -8.52 4.23
N GLY A 140 0.71 -9.67 4.68
CA GLY A 140 1.39 -10.96 4.53
C GLY A 140 1.50 -11.46 3.08
N TYR A 141 1.09 -10.66 2.10
CA TYR A 141 1.16 -11.03 0.68
C TYR A 141 2.59 -10.95 0.15
N SER A 142 3.20 -12.11 -0.06
CA SER A 142 4.56 -12.22 -0.57
C SER A 142 4.67 -12.07 -2.10
N GLY A 143 3.55 -12.18 -2.82
CA GLY A 143 3.53 -12.36 -4.27
C GLY A 143 3.49 -13.85 -4.67
N PRO A 144 3.44 -14.18 -5.98
CA PRO A 144 3.39 -15.55 -6.46
C PRO A 144 4.76 -16.23 -6.27
N ALA A 145 4.94 -16.94 -5.16
CA ALA A 145 6.17 -17.65 -4.81
C ALA A 145 6.29 -19.06 -5.44
N SER A 146 5.21 -19.59 -6.04
CA SER A 146 5.13 -20.98 -6.56
C SER A 146 5.53 -21.14 -8.03
N ARG A 147 6.04 -20.11 -8.68
CA ARG A 147 6.47 -20.17 -10.08
C ARG A 147 7.89 -20.75 -10.19
N LYS A 148 8.20 -21.50 -11.27
CA LYS A 148 9.55 -21.97 -11.58
C LYS A 148 10.59 -20.83 -11.57
N GLU A 149 10.19 -19.65 -12.00
CA GLU A 149 10.98 -18.42 -11.92
C GLU A 149 10.26 -17.42 -10.99
N ALA A 150 10.88 -17.13 -9.86
CA ALA A 150 10.36 -16.12 -8.94
C ALA A 150 10.54 -14.73 -9.54
N HIS A 151 9.50 -13.89 -9.39
CA HIS A 151 9.57 -12.50 -9.85
C HIS A 151 10.69 -11.73 -9.10
N PRO A 152 11.52 -10.89 -9.76
CA PRO A 152 12.65 -10.19 -9.13
C PRO A 152 12.28 -9.46 -7.83
N VAL A 153 11.13 -8.77 -7.80
CA VAL A 153 10.62 -8.09 -6.58
C VAL A 153 10.32 -9.07 -5.44
N VAL A 154 9.80 -10.27 -5.75
CA VAL A 154 9.54 -11.30 -4.73
C VAL A 154 10.86 -11.77 -4.13
N LEU A 155 11.85 -12.04 -4.97
CA LEU A 155 13.21 -12.42 -4.51
C LEU A 155 13.81 -11.32 -3.63
N ALA A 156 13.77 -10.05 -4.08
CA ALA A 156 14.33 -8.93 -3.36
C ALA A 156 13.71 -8.76 -1.96
N LYS A 157 12.39 -8.94 -1.82
CA LYS A 157 11.69 -8.93 -0.53
C LYS A 157 12.21 -10.02 0.41
N HIS A 158 12.35 -11.27 -0.09
CA HIS A 158 12.85 -12.38 0.72
C HIS A 158 14.31 -12.18 1.11
N VAL A 159 15.16 -11.68 0.20
CA VAL A 159 16.57 -11.38 0.49
C VAL A 159 16.68 -10.32 1.58
N LEU A 160 15.97 -9.20 1.45
CA LEU A 160 16.00 -8.15 2.46
C LEU A 160 15.56 -8.67 3.84
N ASN A 161 14.43 -9.40 3.92
CA ASN A 161 13.94 -9.94 5.18
C ASN A 161 14.90 -10.98 5.79
N GLY A 162 15.56 -11.78 4.95
CA GLY A 162 16.62 -12.70 5.39
C GLY A 162 17.82 -11.97 5.98
N LEU A 163 18.30 -10.91 5.32
CA LEU A 163 19.40 -10.07 5.81
C LEU A 163 19.04 -9.34 7.12
N LEU A 164 17.78 -8.96 7.29
CA LEU A 164 17.24 -8.37 8.51
C LEU A 164 17.03 -9.40 9.64
N GLN A 165 17.32 -10.69 9.41
CA GLN A 165 17.06 -11.80 10.32
C GLN A 165 15.58 -11.96 10.70
N ARG A 166 14.68 -11.57 9.77
CA ARG A 166 13.22 -11.63 9.88
C ARG A 166 12.62 -12.55 8.81
N SER A 167 13.11 -13.80 8.79
CA SER A 167 12.61 -14.87 7.89
C SER A 167 11.12 -15.20 8.15
N ASP A 168 10.62 -14.91 9.34
CA ASP A 168 9.21 -15.00 9.73
C ASP A 168 8.30 -14.11 8.85
N LEU A 169 8.79 -12.97 8.39
CA LEU A 169 8.07 -12.07 7.48
C LEU A 169 7.97 -12.63 6.05
N ARG A 170 8.77 -13.65 5.69
CA ARG A 170 8.81 -14.18 4.32
C ARG A 170 9.02 -13.06 3.28
N GLY A 171 8.04 -12.82 2.39
CA GLY A 171 8.05 -11.71 1.42
C GLY A 171 7.11 -10.56 1.78
N ALA A 172 6.66 -10.43 3.05
CA ALA A 172 5.92 -9.27 3.50
C ALA A 172 6.82 -8.02 3.47
N SER A 173 6.29 -6.88 3.01
CA SER A 173 7.07 -5.65 2.81
C SER A 173 6.14 -4.44 2.80
N LEU A 174 6.65 -3.26 3.14
CA LEU A 174 5.95 -1.98 3.01
C LEU A 174 5.67 -1.57 1.56
N THR A 175 6.26 -2.26 0.57
CA THR A 175 5.88 -2.10 -0.85
C THR A 175 4.50 -2.67 -1.17
N ALA A 176 3.97 -3.54 -0.30
CA ALA A 176 2.64 -4.12 -0.49
C ALA A 176 1.61 -3.39 0.35
N VAL A 177 0.58 -2.88 -0.27
CA VAL A 177 -0.61 -2.33 0.41
C VAL A 177 -1.66 -3.43 0.60
N PRO A 178 -2.60 -3.28 1.56
CA PRO A 178 -2.58 -2.29 2.61
C PRO A 178 -1.52 -2.61 3.67
N HIS A 179 -1.00 -1.59 4.31
CA HIS A 179 -0.19 -1.71 5.51
C HIS A 179 -0.51 -0.56 6.45
N ALA A 180 -0.17 -0.68 7.73
CA ALA A 180 -0.33 0.41 8.68
C ALA A 180 0.92 0.57 9.54
N MET A 181 1.15 1.81 9.98
CA MET A 181 2.25 2.16 10.88
C MET A 181 1.72 2.99 12.05
N SER A 182 2.30 2.81 13.22
CA SER A 182 2.09 3.74 14.32
C SER A 182 2.74 5.10 14.01
N ARG A 183 2.23 6.18 14.59
CA ARG A 183 2.87 7.49 14.48
C ARG A 183 4.31 7.43 14.97
N LYS A 184 4.53 6.77 16.11
CA LYS A 184 5.87 6.50 16.65
C LYS A 184 6.76 5.84 15.61
N ALA A 185 6.26 4.85 14.87
CA ALA A 185 7.05 4.17 13.85
C ALA A 185 7.45 5.11 12.72
N VAL A 186 6.53 5.93 12.21
CA VAL A 186 6.82 6.92 11.15
C VAL A 186 7.87 7.93 11.61
N GLU A 187 7.73 8.45 12.83
CA GLU A 187 8.69 9.40 13.42
C GLU A 187 10.07 8.74 13.64
N THR A 188 10.09 7.48 14.10
CA THR A 188 11.33 6.74 14.38
C THR A 188 12.11 6.40 13.11
N VAL A 189 11.43 5.95 12.04
CA VAL A 189 12.11 5.62 10.77
C VAL A 189 12.47 6.85 9.96
N GLY A 190 11.83 7.98 10.22
CA GLY A 190 11.86 9.20 9.43
C GLY A 190 10.86 9.14 8.28
N PRO A 191 10.01 10.17 8.10
CA PRO A 191 9.00 10.17 7.03
C PRO A 191 9.62 10.12 5.63
N ASP A 192 10.84 10.58 5.44
CA ASP A 192 11.64 10.46 4.21
C ASP A 192 11.79 9.01 3.75
N ALA A 193 11.94 8.07 4.68
CA ALA A 193 12.07 6.65 4.34
C ALA A 193 10.82 6.06 3.66
N LEU A 194 9.66 6.70 3.78
CA LEU A 194 8.42 6.23 3.13
C LEU A 194 8.43 6.40 1.60
N GLU A 195 9.36 7.19 1.08
CA GLU A 195 9.59 7.31 -0.37
C GLU A 195 10.29 6.06 -0.94
N VAL A 196 10.98 5.30 -0.06
CA VAL A 196 11.65 4.04 -0.36
C VAL A 196 11.16 2.99 0.62
N PRO A 197 9.97 2.40 0.42
CA PRO A 197 9.32 1.54 1.41
C PRO A 197 10.17 0.39 1.96
N PRO A 198 11.06 -0.28 1.16
CA PRO A 198 11.99 -1.27 1.71
C PRO A 198 13.00 -0.69 2.71
N LEU A 199 13.42 0.57 2.52
CA LEU A 199 14.30 1.26 3.45
C LEU A 199 13.59 1.58 4.78
N ALA A 200 12.33 2.02 4.71
CA ALA A 200 11.50 2.22 5.91
C ALA A 200 11.36 0.92 6.70
N LEU A 201 11.13 -0.22 6.03
CA LEU A 201 11.09 -1.53 6.67
C LEU A 201 12.43 -1.90 7.33
N ALA A 202 13.54 -1.71 6.62
CA ALA A 202 14.87 -1.99 7.14
C ALA A 202 15.19 -1.14 8.38
N ARG A 203 14.88 0.17 8.35
CA ARG A 203 15.01 1.07 9.51
C ARG A 203 14.13 0.61 10.66
N ALA A 204 12.86 0.27 10.41
CA ALA A 204 11.92 -0.18 11.44
C ALA A 204 12.45 -1.41 12.19
N VAL A 205 12.90 -2.44 11.47
CA VAL A 205 13.45 -3.65 12.07
C VAL A 205 14.75 -3.36 12.85
N ARG A 206 15.65 -2.57 12.27
CA ARG A 206 16.95 -2.24 12.91
C ARG A 206 16.83 -1.36 14.16
N LEU A 207 15.82 -0.51 14.22
CA LEU A 207 15.52 0.34 15.35
C LEU A 207 14.65 -0.36 16.41
N GLY A 208 14.42 -1.67 16.27
CA GLY A 208 13.74 -2.51 17.27
C GLY A 208 12.22 -2.30 17.34
N LEU A 209 11.61 -1.74 16.29
CA LEU A 209 10.16 -1.59 16.24
C LEU A 209 9.45 -2.94 16.11
N ASN A 210 8.25 -3.04 16.67
CA ASN A 210 7.40 -4.24 16.57
C ASN A 210 6.79 -4.34 15.17
N VAL A 211 7.44 -5.12 14.28
CA VAL A 211 7.03 -5.35 12.89
C VAL A 211 6.37 -6.72 12.76
N GLN A 212 5.15 -6.78 12.25
CA GLN A 212 4.39 -8.02 12.10
C GLN A 212 3.63 -8.09 10.77
N ALA A 213 3.56 -9.28 10.16
CA ALA A 213 2.59 -9.57 9.10
C ALA A 213 1.27 -9.98 9.75
N VAL A 214 0.26 -9.09 9.72
CA VAL A 214 -0.95 -9.23 10.55
C VAL A 214 -2.16 -9.79 9.82
N HIS A 215 -2.23 -9.58 8.52
CA HIS A 215 -3.33 -10.04 7.68
C HIS A 215 -2.85 -10.16 6.23
N THR A 216 -3.54 -10.98 5.40
CA THR A 216 -3.15 -11.17 4.01
C THR A 216 -4.27 -10.76 3.07
N VAL A 217 -4.04 -9.68 2.32
CA VAL A 217 -4.87 -9.25 1.20
C VAL A 217 -4.15 -9.62 -0.10
N PRO A 218 -4.72 -10.50 -0.95
CA PRO A 218 -4.06 -10.96 -2.18
C PRO A 218 -4.16 -9.92 -3.30
N VAL A 219 -3.48 -8.79 -3.15
CA VAL A 219 -3.56 -7.61 -4.04
C VAL A 219 -3.25 -7.92 -5.50
N GLY A 220 -2.40 -8.89 -5.79
CA GLY A 220 -2.13 -9.33 -7.16
C GLY A 220 -3.34 -9.94 -7.88
N LYS A 221 -4.42 -10.30 -7.15
CA LYS A 221 -5.70 -10.72 -7.73
C LYS A 221 -6.70 -9.57 -7.85
N LEU A 222 -6.53 -8.52 -7.05
CA LEU A 222 -7.43 -7.38 -6.98
C LEU A 222 -7.03 -6.28 -7.98
N ASN A 223 -5.75 -6.17 -8.27
CA ASN A 223 -5.27 -5.22 -9.25
C ASN A 223 -5.40 -5.87 -10.65
N PRO A 224 -6.41 -5.49 -11.47
CA PRO A 224 -6.43 -5.92 -12.84
C PRO A 224 -5.13 -5.46 -13.47
N ALA A 225 -4.40 -6.38 -14.08
CA ALA A 225 -3.18 -6.05 -14.79
C ALA A 225 -3.47 -4.83 -15.67
N ARG A 226 -3.01 -3.65 -15.25
CA ARG A 226 -3.01 -2.46 -16.12
C ARG A 226 -2.36 -2.98 -17.37
N GLY A 227 -3.06 -2.89 -18.52
CA GLY A 227 -2.60 -3.45 -19.78
C GLY A 227 -1.17 -2.98 -20.03
N TRP A 228 -0.24 -3.70 -19.47
CA TRP A 228 1.17 -3.49 -19.66
C TRP A 228 1.37 -3.66 -21.15
N VAL A 229 1.51 -2.54 -21.85
CA VAL A 229 2.03 -2.56 -23.19
C VAL A 229 3.31 -3.38 -23.06
N ARG A 230 3.24 -4.66 -23.45
CA ARG A 230 4.42 -5.52 -23.64
C ARG A 230 5.30 -4.76 -24.60
N ASN A 231 6.13 -3.86 -24.06
CA ASN A 231 7.19 -3.22 -24.80
C ASN A 231 8.11 -4.35 -25.27
N LYS A 232 7.78 -4.86 -26.45
CA LYS A 232 8.57 -5.86 -27.17
C LYS A 232 9.99 -5.27 -27.27
N GLY A 233 10.89 -5.70 -26.36
CA GLY A 233 12.30 -5.28 -26.40
C GLY A 233 12.92 -4.87 -25.07
N ARG A 234 12.18 -4.50 -24.01
CA ARG A 234 12.75 -4.26 -22.68
C ARG A 234 12.75 -5.54 -21.85
N ARG A 235 13.92 -5.93 -21.34
CA ARG A 235 14.09 -7.14 -20.51
C ARG A 235 13.37 -7.07 -19.16
N VAL A 236 13.16 -5.87 -18.59
CA VAL A 236 12.53 -5.65 -17.28
C VAL A 236 11.56 -4.48 -17.40
N ASP A 237 10.36 -4.65 -16.82
CA ASP A 237 9.36 -3.60 -16.69
C ASP A 237 9.84 -2.48 -15.75
N PRO A 238 9.60 -1.18 -16.07
CA PRO A 238 10.11 -0.04 -15.32
C PRO A 238 9.74 -0.04 -13.83
N LEU A 239 8.52 -0.43 -13.48
CA LEU A 239 8.09 -0.49 -12.08
C LEU A 239 8.81 -1.64 -11.34
N THR A 240 9.01 -2.77 -11.99
CA THR A 240 9.80 -3.88 -11.45
C THR A 240 11.25 -3.43 -11.20
N ALA A 241 11.84 -2.66 -12.12
CA ALA A 241 13.19 -2.12 -11.96
C ALA A 241 13.26 -1.12 -10.79
N LEU A 242 12.29 -0.21 -10.69
CA LEU A 242 12.18 0.75 -9.58
C LEU A 242 12.14 0.02 -8.23
N VAL A 243 11.16 -0.85 -8.04
CA VAL A 243 10.96 -1.55 -6.77
C VAL A 243 12.14 -2.48 -6.41
N ALA A 244 12.79 -3.08 -7.41
CA ALA A 244 14.03 -3.83 -7.17
C ALA A 244 15.19 -2.91 -6.75
N GLY A 245 15.30 -1.73 -7.37
CA GLY A 245 16.26 -0.69 -7.00
C GLY A 245 16.07 -0.22 -5.55
N ASP A 246 14.85 0.02 -5.12
CA ASP A 246 14.51 0.40 -3.74
C ASP A 246 14.97 -0.66 -2.72
N HIS A 247 14.83 -1.95 -3.06
CA HIS A 247 15.33 -3.02 -2.21
C HIS A 247 16.86 -3.05 -2.17
N LEU A 248 17.55 -2.78 -3.29
CA LEU A 248 19.01 -2.68 -3.32
C LEU A 248 19.48 -1.49 -2.47
N GLU A 249 18.79 -0.35 -2.51
CA GLU A 249 19.09 0.80 -1.67
C GLU A 249 18.94 0.45 -0.18
N ALA A 250 17.88 -0.22 0.21
CA ALA A 250 17.67 -0.68 1.57
C ALA A 250 18.76 -1.68 2.03
N ILE A 251 19.16 -2.60 1.16
CA ILE A 251 20.25 -3.55 1.44
C ILE A 251 21.59 -2.81 1.55
N HIS A 252 21.87 -1.86 0.66
CA HIS A 252 23.07 -1.04 0.74
C HIS A 252 23.14 -0.27 2.08
N TRP A 253 22.04 0.38 2.47
CA TRP A 253 21.94 1.05 3.77
C TRP A 253 22.25 0.08 4.91
N LEU A 254 21.66 -1.12 4.91
CA LEU A 254 21.87 -2.15 5.93
C LEU A 254 23.33 -2.58 6.02
N LEU A 255 23.98 -2.85 4.87
CA LEU A 255 25.38 -3.24 4.80
C LEU A 255 26.33 -2.15 5.31
N ARG A 256 26.00 -0.87 5.10
CA ARG A 256 26.77 0.25 5.68
C ARG A 256 26.69 0.27 7.20
N GLN A 257 25.59 -0.17 7.81
CA GLN A 257 25.44 -0.26 9.26
C GLN A 257 26.13 -1.48 9.88
N GLN A 258 26.17 -2.60 9.16
CA GLN A 258 26.60 -3.90 9.69
C GLN A 258 27.90 -4.42 9.09
N GLY A 259 28.53 -3.66 8.19
CA GLY A 259 29.69 -4.08 7.41
C GLY A 259 29.31 -4.93 6.18
N PRO A 260 30.30 -5.21 5.33
CA PRO A 260 30.08 -5.80 3.99
C PRO A 260 29.50 -7.22 4.01
N ARG A 261 29.41 -7.83 5.15
CA ARG A 261 28.82 -9.15 5.35
C ARG A 261 27.43 -9.11 6.00
N GLY A 262 26.86 -7.93 6.24
CA GLY A 262 25.53 -7.79 6.88
C GLY A 262 25.47 -8.38 8.28
N GLY A 263 26.57 -8.32 9.05
CA GLY A 263 26.66 -8.89 10.40
C GLY A 263 26.91 -10.41 10.45
N TYR A 264 26.97 -11.11 9.31
CA TYR A 264 27.26 -12.54 9.31
C TYR A 264 28.74 -12.83 9.60
N GLY A 265 29.01 -13.83 10.45
CA GLY A 265 30.36 -14.29 10.81
C GLY A 265 31.16 -14.80 9.61
N ASP A 266 32.46 -14.72 9.68
CA ASP A 266 33.41 -15.18 8.65
C ASP A 266 34.03 -16.53 8.92
N LEU A 267 33.62 -17.20 10.00
CA LEU A 267 34.10 -18.52 10.42
C LEU A 267 35.64 -18.62 10.49
N GLY A 268 36.32 -17.51 10.86
CA GLY A 268 37.77 -17.48 11.02
C GLY A 268 38.58 -17.45 9.73
N ARG A 269 37.96 -17.19 8.55
CA ARG A 269 38.73 -17.08 7.29
C ARG A 269 39.80 -15.99 7.37
N GLN A 270 41.05 -16.39 7.06
CA GLN A 270 42.25 -15.53 7.14
C GLN A 270 42.49 -14.79 5.80
N ARG A 271 41.53 -13.96 5.39
CA ARG A 271 41.56 -13.28 4.04
C ARG A 271 42.80 -12.41 3.85
N GLY A 272 43.34 -11.81 4.90
CA GLY A 272 44.53 -10.95 4.83
C GLY A 272 45.83 -11.68 4.53
N LYS A 273 45.86 -13.05 4.71
CA LYS A 273 47.07 -13.84 4.45
C LYS A 273 47.29 -14.24 2.97
N VAL A 274 46.32 -13.99 2.12
CA VAL A 274 46.34 -14.39 0.69
C VAL A 274 46.20 -13.19 -0.28
N ARG A 275 46.42 -11.97 0.22
CA ARG A 275 46.50 -10.76 -0.59
C ARG A 275 47.93 -10.34 -0.83
#